data_5bd72c8e5f518b2831e8c0da5f7fa7a5
#
_entry.id   5bd72c8e5f518b2831e8c0da5f7fa7a5
#
_cell.length_a   1.000
_cell.length_b   1.000
_cell.length_c   1.000
_cell.angle_alpha   90.00
_cell.angle_beta   90.00
_cell.angle_gamma   90.00
#
_symmetry.space_group_name_H-M   'P 1'
#
loop_
_entity.id
_entity.type
_entity.pdbx_description
1 polymer ?
#
loop_
_entity_poly.entity_id
_entity_poly.type
_entity_poly.pdbx_seq_one_letter_code
_entity_poly.pdbx_strand_id
1 'polypeptide(L)'
;TIIDLHEDWDCEVNADVVLVLRGCEFYRPDRRNTKCLYIMWNISHPEMVTQEEYQLYDIVCIGSRHYARELQEKLTVPVYPLLQCTDTELFYPDQAAECSRGKDYLFIGNSRGVARPCVLWAAQDKLPLKIWGAGWKAMPGPDKTMVQDVFIENSQIPALYRSARVTLNDHWKDMLDYQFVNNRIFDALACGLPVISDCCDELREIFPEAVLYYSNKEEFHQCVMEIENNYEEAKAKVDEQWPMIKEKYSFETRARELVEIVEKHLQK
;
A
#
# COMPACT_ATOMS: atom_id res chain seq x y z
N THR A 1 3.96 -12.32 24.88
CA THR A 1 4.69 -11.40 23.97
C THR A 1 4.40 -9.98 24.42
N ILE A 2 5.44 -9.18 24.59
CA ILE A 2 5.34 -7.74 24.84
C ILE A 2 5.77 -7.06 23.54
N ILE A 3 4.95 -6.15 23.04
CA ILE A 3 5.26 -5.34 21.86
C ILE A 3 5.44 -3.91 22.34
N ASP A 4 6.57 -3.32 22.03
CA ASP A 4 6.91 -1.94 22.32
C ASP A 4 7.17 -1.21 20.99
N LEU A 5 6.47 -0.10 20.76
CA LEU A 5 6.55 0.67 19.53
C LEU A 5 7.37 1.92 19.77
N HIS A 6 8.42 2.10 19.00
CA HIS A 6 9.31 3.25 19.06
C HIS A 6 9.31 4.01 17.74
N GLU A 7 9.20 5.32 17.82
CA GLU A 7 9.40 6.26 16.70
C GLU A 7 10.80 6.91 16.75
N ASP A 8 11.51 6.73 17.88
CA ASP A 8 12.86 7.24 18.10
C ASP A 8 13.89 6.17 17.77
N TRP A 9 14.76 6.46 16.80
CA TRP A 9 15.80 5.56 16.31
C TRP A 9 17.03 5.44 17.25
N ASP A 10 17.14 6.35 18.21
CA ASP A 10 18.25 6.40 19.18
C ASP A 10 17.90 5.74 20.54
N CYS A 11 16.71 5.12 20.65
CA CYS A 11 16.30 4.47 21.89
C CYS A 11 17.15 3.20 22.18
N GLU A 12 17.42 2.98 23.47
CA GLU A 12 17.97 1.69 23.92
C GLU A 12 16.92 0.59 23.77
N VAL A 13 17.24 -0.42 22.98
CA VAL A 13 16.35 -1.55 22.72
C VAL A 13 16.77 -2.75 23.55
N ASN A 14 15.90 -3.18 24.48
CA ASN A 14 16.02 -4.43 25.22
C ASN A 14 14.91 -5.39 24.77
N ALA A 15 15.12 -6.04 23.65
CA ALA A 15 14.18 -6.96 23.03
C ALA A 15 14.88 -8.18 22.46
N ASP A 16 14.13 -9.28 22.32
CA ASP A 16 14.61 -10.49 21.63
C ASP A 16 14.59 -10.29 20.11
N VAL A 17 13.63 -9.49 19.62
CA VAL A 17 13.44 -9.18 18.20
C VAL A 17 13.19 -7.69 18.01
N VAL A 18 13.83 -7.09 17.03
CA VAL A 18 13.55 -5.72 16.55
C VAL A 18 13.09 -5.81 15.11
N LEU A 19 11.86 -5.37 14.86
CA LEU A 19 11.32 -5.20 13.52
C LEU A 19 11.42 -3.73 13.12
N VAL A 20 12.17 -3.46 12.07
CA VAL A 20 12.32 -2.12 11.48
C VAL A 20 11.41 -2.00 10.25
N LEU A 21 10.39 -1.16 10.32
CA LEU A 21 9.57 -0.80 9.16
C LEU A 21 10.33 0.24 8.33
N ARG A 22 11.06 -0.22 7.31
CA ARG A 22 11.92 0.63 6.50
C ARG A 22 11.12 1.34 5.40
N GLY A 23 10.91 2.64 5.62
CA GLY A 23 10.40 3.59 4.63
C GLY A 23 11.53 4.49 4.12
N CYS A 24 11.54 5.77 4.54
CA CYS A 24 12.59 6.74 4.13
C CYS A 24 13.80 6.76 5.09
N GLU A 25 13.59 6.43 6.36
CA GLU A 25 14.59 6.58 7.39
C GLU A 25 15.49 5.36 7.49
N PHE A 26 16.82 5.60 7.66
CA PHE A 26 17.81 4.55 7.89
C PHE A 26 17.94 4.25 9.39
N TYR A 27 17.89 2.96 9.75
CA TYR A 27 18.19 2.48 11.10
C TYR A 27 19.37 1.52 11.05
N ARG A 28 20.34 1.72 11.94
CA ARG A 28 21.50 0.83 12.08
C ARG A 28 21.28 -0.12 13.26
N PRO A 29 21.20 -1.45 13.03
CA PRO A 29 21.15 -2.44 14.11
C PRO A 29 22.32 -2.33 15.09
N ASP A 30 22.03 -2.37 16.39
CA ASP A 30 23.07 -2.38 17.43
C ASP A 30 23.63 -3.78 17.61
N ARG A 31 24.75 -4.04 16.96
CA ARG A 31 25.43 -5.35 16.97
C ARG A 31 26.16 -5.67 18.27
N ARG A 32 26.14 -4.79 19.27
CA ARG A 32 26.61 -5.10 20.62
C ARG A 32 25.66 -6.07 21.34
N ASN A 33 24.35 -6.00 21.03
CA ASN A 33 23.35 -6.96 21.50
C ASN A 33 23.29 -8.18 20.56
N THR A 34 24.14 -9.18 20.84
CA THR A 34 24.24 -10.39 20.01
C THR A 34 23.08 -11.37 20.17
N LYS A 35 22.16 -11.12 21.10
CA LYS A 35 20.97 -11.96 21.33
C LYS A 35 19.73 -11.43 20.63
N CYS A 36 19.75 -10.17 20.18
CA CYS A 36 18.63 -9.55 19.50
C CYS A 36 18.66 -9.90 18.01
N LEU A 37 17.53 -10.37 17.50
CA LEU A 37 17.30 -10.61 16.07
C LEU A 37 16.78 -9.33 15.43
N TYR A 38 17.50 -8.78 14.47
CA TYR A 38 17.12 -7.58 13.74
C TYR A 38 16.51 -7.94 12.39
N ILE A 39 15.27 -7.54 12.18
CA ILE A 39 14.52 -7.79 10.96
C ILE A 39 14.23 -6.45 10.30
N MET A 40 14.58 -6.29 9.03
CA MET A 40 14.08 -5.20 8.20
C MET A 40 12.83 -5.64 7.48
N TRP A 41 11.75 -4.86 7.53
CA TRP A 41 10.65 -4.95 6.59
C TRP A 41 10.65 -3.71 5.71
N ASN A 42 11.18 -3.84 4.49
CA ASN A 42 11.16 -2.77 3.50
C ASN A 42 9.78 -2.72 2.85
N ILE A 43 9.02 -1.68 3.20
CA ILE A 43 7.62 -1.48 2.78
C ILE A 43 7.48 -0.44 1.68
N SER A 44 8.49 0.42 1.47
CA SER A 44 8.48 1.49 0.48
C SER A 44 9.90 1.99 0.22
N HIS A 45 10.07 2.79 -0.84
CA HIS A 45 11.35 3.42 -1.22
C HIS A 45 12.52 2.42 -1.34
N PRO A 46 12.36 1.30 -2.08
CA PRO A 46 13.41 0.31 -2.23
C PRO A 46 14.68 0.87 -2.88
N GLU A 47 14.58 1.94 -3.69
CA GLU A 47 15.72 2.62 -4.32
C GLU A 47 16.62 3.33 -3.31
N MET A 48 16.13 3.61 -2.11
CA MET A 48 16.89 4.24 -1.02
C MET A 48 17.66 3.25 -0.17
N VAL A 49 17.48 1.94 -0.38
CA VAL A 49 18.08 0.88 0.44
C VAL A 49 19.18 0.18 -0.34
N THR A 50 20.43 0.29 0.12
CA THR A 50 21.56 -0.35 -0.54
C THR A 50 21.72 -1.81 -0.13
N GLN A 51 22.47 -2.59 -0.91
CA GLN A 51 22.76 -3.99 -0.56
C GLN A 51 23.51 -4.07 0.76
N GLU A 52 24.41 -3.14 1.04
CA GLU A 52 25.15 -3.03 2.30
C GLU A 52 24.22 -2.77 3.48
N GLU A 53 23.17 -1.96 3.29
CA GLU A 53 22.16 -1.73 4.33
C GLU A 53 21.38 -3.01 4.64
N TYR A 54 20.88 -3.72 3.62
CA TYR A 54 20.22 -5.02 3.83
C TYR A 54 21.09 -6.02 4.58
N GLN A 55 22.39 -6.07 4.31
CA GLN A 55 23.35 -6.98 4.97
C GLN A 55 23.59 -6.66 6.46
N LEU A 56 23.12 -5.51 6.96
CA LEU A 56 23.19 -5.17 8.38
C LEU A 56 22.17 -5.93 9.24
N TYR A 57 21.16 -6.51 8.64
CA TYR A 57 20.06 -7.19 9.32
C TYR A 57 20.28 -8.71 9.32
N ASP A 58 19.61 -9.41 10.24
CA ASP A 58 19.64 -10.88 10.30
C ASP A 58 18.65 -11.49 9.32
N ILE A 59 17.53 -10.78 9.07
CA ILE A 59 16.46 -11.16 8.15
C ILE A 59 15.98 -9.91 7.42
N VAL A 60 15.68 -10.07 6.13
CA VAL A 60 15.10 -9.03 5.30
C VAL A 60 13.73 -9.49 4.79
N CYS A 61 12.69 -8.70 5.07
CA CYS A 61 11.35 -8.87 4.53
C CYS A 61 11.09 -7.77 3.50
N ILE A 62 10.53 -8.13 2.35
CA ILE A 62 10.33 -7.23 1.21
C ILE A 62 8.86 -7.19 0.82
N GLY A 63 8.31 -5.98 0.65
CA GLY A 63 6.92 -5.74 0.22
C GLY A 63 6.60 -6.11 -1.24
N SER A 64 7.41 -6.94 -1.87
CA SER A 64 7.27 -7.46 -3.23
C SER A 64 7.86 -8.86 -3.32
N ARG A 65 7.12 -9.82 -3.91
CA ARG A 65 7.62 -11.19 -4.16
C ARG A 65 8.69 -11.20 -5.27
N HIS A 66 8.49 -10.35 -6.27
CA HIS A 66 9.43 -10.23 -7.39
C HIS A 66 10.78 -9.71 -6.91
N TYR A 67 10.79 -8.61 -6.19
CA TYR A 67 12.01 -8.01 -5.69
C TYR A 67 12.68 -8.85 -4.58
N ALA A 68 11.90 -9.53 -3.74
CA ALA A 68 12.44 -10.45 -2.74
C ALA A 68 13.27 -11.58 -3.38
N ARG A 69 12.78 -12.17 -4.49
CA ARG A 69 13.51 -13.20 -5.26
C ARG A 69 14.82 -12.65 -5.83
N GLU A 70 14.77 -11.46 -6.42
CA GLU A 70 15.95 -10.81 -6.97
C GLU A 70 17.01 -10.52 -5.88
N LEU A 71 16.59 -10.00 -4.73
CA LEU A 71 17.47 -9.71 -3.60
C LEU A 71 18.06 -10.98 -2.99
N GLN A 72 17.31 -12.07 -2.91
CA GLN A 72 17.83 -13.34 -2.38
C GLN A 72 19.02 -13.88 -3.19
N GLU A 73 19.09 -13.59 -4.49
CA GLU A 73 20.23 -13.96 -5.33
C GLU A 73 21.48 -13.10 -5.07
N LYS A 74 21.31 -11.91 -4.49
CA LYS A 74 22.37 -10.90 -4.28
C LYS A 74 22.85 -10.82 -2.83
N LEU A 75 22.02 -11.21 -1.87
CA LEU A 75 22.30 -11.07 -0.45
C LEU A 75 22.65 -12.41 0.18
N THR A 76 23.49 -12.37 1.20
CA THR A 76 23.85 -13.57 2.01
C THR A 76 22.88 -13.78 3.17
N VAL A 77 22.16 -12.74 3.59
CA VAL A 77 21.10 -12.81 4.60
C VAL A 77 19.81 -13.38 4.00
N PRO A 78 19.00 -14.11 4.76
CA PRO A 78 17.72 -14.62 4.28
C PRO A 78 16.76 -13.49 3.92
N VAL A 79 16.15 -13.59 2.74
CA VAL A 79 15.14 -12.65 2.24
C VAL A 79 13.80 -13.35 2.10
N TYR A 80 12.75 -12.73 2.63
CA TYR A 80 11.39 -13.23 2.56
C TYR A 80 10.46 -12.19 1.92
N PRO A 81 9.55 -12.60 1.04
CA PRO A 81 8.45 -11.73 0.64
C PRO A 81 7.50 -11.54 1.82
N LEU A 82 7.17 -10.29 2.13
CA LEU A 82 6.17 -9.93 3.14
C LEU A 82 5.41 -8.71 2.61
N LEU A 83 4.33 -8.97 1.90
CA LEU A 83 3.58 -7.93 1.19
C LEU A 83 2.87 -6.99 2.16
N GLN A 84 2.56 -5.78 1.70
CA GLN A 84 1.64 -4.91 2.41
C GLN A 84 0.26 -5.56 2.52
N CYS A 85 -0.55 -5.06 3.43
CA CYS A 85 -1.84 -5.64 3.78
C CYS A 85 -2.76 -4.55 4.37
N THR A 86 -3.97 -4.94 4.78
CA THR A 86 -4.98 -4.05 5.33
C THR A 86 -5.45 -4.50 6.71
N ASP A 87 -5.98 -3.56 7.49
CA ASP A 87 -6.69 -3.84 8.73
C ASP A 87 -8.14 -4.23 8.41
N THR A 88 -8.43 -5.52 8.43
CA THR A 88 -9.77 -6.05 8.11
C THR A 88 -10.82 -5.83 9.20
N GLU A 89 -10.45 -5.30 10.36
CA GLU A 89 -11.40 -4.85 11.37
C GLU A 89 -11.86 -3.41 11.09
N LEU A 90 -11.03 -2.62 10.41
CA LEU A 90 -11.32 -1.26 10.03
C LEU A 90 -11.86 -1.14 8.60
N PHE A 91 -11.19 -1.82 7.64
CA PHE A 91 -11.53 -1.85 6.22
C PHE A 91 -12.25 -3.15 5.89
N TYR A 92 -13.56 -3.08 5.73
CA TYR A 92 -14.43 -4.23 5.42
C TYR A 92 -15.66 -3.77 4.62
N PRO A 93 -16.33 -4.67 3.89
CA PRO A 93 -17.56 -4.35 3.19
C PRO A 93 -18.68 -4.03 4.19
N ASP A 94 -19.43 -2.95 3.96
CA ASP A 94 -20.58 -2.58 4.78
C ASP A 94 -21.80 -2.40 3.88
N GLN A 95 -22.67 -3.41 3.86
CA GLN A 95 -23.87 -3.43 3.02
C GLN A 95 -24.83 -2.27 3.32
N ALA A 96 -24.87 -1.76 4.55
CA ALA A 96 -25.71 -0.62 4.90
C ALA A 96 -25.19 0.68 4.27
N ALA A 97 -23.86 0.85 4.15
CA ALA A 97 -23.25 2.01 3.51
C ALA A 97 -23.34 1.96 1.97
N GLU A 98 -23.43 0.77 1.38
CA GLU A 98 -23.50 0.59 -0.08
C GLU A 98 -24.74 1.22 -0.73
N CYS A 99 -25.86 1.28 -0.02
CA CYS A 99 -27.08 1.90 -0.52
C CYS A 99 -26.97 3.42 -0.76
N SER A 100 -25.90 4.07 -0.32
CA SER A 100 -25.68 5.53 -0.39
C SER A 100 -24.46 5.94 -1.19
N ARG A 101 -23.85 5.04 -2.00
CA ARG A 101 -22.65 5.38 -2.79
C ARG A 101 -22.92 6.56 -3.72
N GLY A 102 -22.06 7.56 -3.61
CA GLY A 102 -22.07 8.76 -4.42
C GLY A 102 -21.44 8.55 -5.79
N LYS A 103 -21.15 9.67 -6.45
CA LYS A 103 -20.46 9.70 -7.76
C LYS A 103 -19.00 10.13 -7.63
N ASP A 104 -18.49 10.31 -6.40
CA ASP A 104 -17.18 10.88 -6.17
C ASP A 104 -16.06 9.92 -6.57
N TYR A 105 -15.07 10.46 -7.23
CA TYR A 105 -13.77 9.86 -7.47
C TYR A 105 -12.84 10.30 -6.34
N LEU A 106 -12.17 9.37 -5.69
CA LEU A 106 -11.27 9.68 -4.57
C LEU A 106 -9.81 9.58 -4.98
N PHE A 107 -8.99 10.43 -4.39
CA PHE A 107 -7.56 10.24 -4.31
C PHE A 107 -7.09 10.56 -2.89
N ILE A 108 -6.52 9.56 -2.20
CA ILE A 108 -5.99 9.74 -0.84
C ILE A 108 -4.47 9.52 -0.88
N GLY A 109 -3.73 10.63 -0.79
CA GLY A 109 -2.26 10.60 -0.85
C GLY A 109 -1.64 11.97 -1.09
N ASN A 110 -0.42 12.16 -0.62
CA ASN A 110 0.34 13.39 -0.80
C ASN A 110 0.80 13.56 -2.25
N SER A 111 0.85 14.81 -2.73
CA SER A 111 1.44 15.12 -4.04
C SER A 111 2.96 14.95 -4.04
N ARG A 112 3.61 15.25 -2.90
CA ARG A 112 5.07 15.27 -2.72
C ARG A 112 5.80 16.12 -3.76
N GLY A 113 5.10 17.14 -4.30
CA GLY A 113 5.65 18.04 -5.33
C GLY A 113 5.76 17.43 -6.73
N VAL A 114 5.17 16.26 -6.96
CA VAL A 114 5.18 15.55 -8.25
C VAL A 114 3.78 15.53 -8.84
N ALA A 115 3.69 15.76 -10.15
CA ALA A 115 2.45 15.58 -10.88
C ALA A 115 2.07 14.08 -10.91
N ARG A 116 0.86 13.78 -10.41
CA ARG A 116 0.29 12.43 -10.41
C ARG A 116 -0.61 12.30 -11.62
N PRO A 117 -0.26 11.50 -12.64
CA PRO A 117 -0.98 11.47 -13.91
C PRO A 117 -2.49 11.24 -13.77
N CYS A 118 -2.93 10.26 -12.97
CA CYS A 118 -4.35 9.98 -12.79
C CYS A 118 -5.13 11.17 -12.21
N VAL A 119 -4.54 11.90 -11.25
CA VAL A 119 -5.16 13.10 -10.66
C VAL A 119 -5.24 14.23 -11.67
N LEU A 120 -4.17 14.44 -12.46
CA LEU A 120 -4.17 15.48 -13.51
C LEU A 120 -5.20 15.20 -14.59
N TRP A 121 -5.29 13.96 -15.07
CA TRP A 121 -6.26 13.56 -16.10
C TRP A 121 -7.68 13.68 -15.58
N ALA A 122 -7.95 13.19 -14.37
CA ALA A 122 -9.26 13.33 -13.74
C ALA A 122 -9.69 14.80 -13.58
N ALA A 123 -8.75 15.69 -13.18
CA ALA A 123 -9.02 17.11 -13.07
C ALA A 123 -9.27 17.78 -14.44
N GLN A 124 -8.49 17.44 -15.47
CA GLN A 124 -8.68 17.92 -16.84
C GLN A 124 -10.05 17.52 -17.41
N ASP A 125 -10.49 16.29 -17.12
CA ASP A 125 -11.75 15.75 -17.58
C ASP A 125 -12.95 16.18 -16.70
N LYS A 126 -12.67 17.01 -15.67
CA LYS A 126 -13.68 17.54 -14.73
C LYS A 126 -14.48 16.44 -14.04
N LEU A 127 -13.83 15.31 -13.74
CA LEU A 127 -14.46 14.27 -12.93
C LEU A 127 -14.78 14.81 -11.53
N PRO A 128 -15.77 14.29 -10.82
CA PRO A 128 -16.12 14.71 -9.46
C PRO A 128 -15.04 14.22 -8.45
N LEU A 129 -13.82 14.70 -8.63
CA LEU A 129 -12.63 14.29 -7.89
C LEU A 129 -12.53 14.98 -6.54
N LYS A 130 -12.32 14.21 -5.49
CA LYS A 130 -12.02 14.65 -4.13
C LYS A 130 -10.65 14.12 -3.70
N ILE A 131 -9.81 15.02 -3.21
CA ILE A 131 -8.40 14.74 -2.87
C ILE A 131 -8.17 15.02 -1.39
N TRP A 132 -7.54 14.07 -0.70
CA TRP A 132 -6.96 14.25 0.62
C TRP A 132 -5.45 14.01 0.58
N GLY A 133 -4.69 14.95 1.13
CA GLY A 133 -3.24 14.84 1.22
C GLY A 133 -2.53 16.18 1.10
N ALA A 134 -1.29 16.22 1.55
CA ALA A 134 -0.48 17.43 1.55
C ALA A 134 0.07 17.75 0.16
N GLY A 135 0.35 19.05 -0.05
CA GLY A 135 1.05 19.56 -1.23
C GLY A 135 0.18 19.83 -2.46
N TRP A 136 -1.08 19.41 -2.50
CA TRP A 136 -1.95 19.56 -3.66
C TRP A 136 -2.35 21.00 -3.98
N LYS A 137 -2.50 21.85 -2.96
CA LYS A 137 -2.86 23.28 -3.16
C LYS A 137 -1.80 24.07 -3.93
N ALA A 138 -0.55 23.59 -3.96
CA ALA A 138 0.55 24.18 -4.70
C ALA A 138 0.78 23.55 -6.08
N MET A 139 0.11 22.44 -6.38
CA MET A 139 0.26 21.73 -7.65
C MET A 139 -0.59 22.36 -8.75
N PRO A 140 -0.07 22.47 -9.99
CA PRO A 140 -0.89 22.78 -11.15
C PRO A 140 -1.81 21.61 -11.48
N GLY A 141 -3.02 21.90 -11.97
CA GLY A 141 -3.97 20.91 -12.47
C GLY A 141 -5.24 20.82 -11.63
N PRO A 142 -5.24 20.23 -10.43
CA PRO A 142 -6.44 20.14 -9.61
C PRO A 142 -6.96 21.51 -9.19
N ASP A 143 -8.25 21.73 -9.34
CA ASP A 143 -8.92 22.89 -8.76
C ASP A 143 -8.85 22.80 -7.23
N LYS A 144 -8.73 23.96 -6.56
CA LYS A 144 -8.64 24.03 -5.11
C LYS A 144 -9.88 23.46 -4.41
N THR A 145 -11.03 23.45 -5.09
CA THR A 145 -12.28 22.85 -4.60
C THR A 145 -12.24 21.33 -4.57
N MET A 146 -11.38 20.70 -5.37
CA MET A 146 -11.15 19.26 -5.35
C MET A 146 -10.37 18.82 -4.11
N VAL A 147 -9.52 19.69 -3.55
CA VAL A 147 -8.68 19.40 -2.38
C VAL A 147 -9.50 19.61 -1.11
N GLN A 148 -9.91 18.53 -0.47
CA GLN A 148 -10.75 18.57 0.72
C GLN A 148 -9.94 18.94 1.97
N ASP A 149 -8.83 18.20 2.22
CA ASP A 149 -7.93 18.51 3.32
C ASP A 149 -6.50 18.01 3.02
N VAL A 150 -5.55 18.48 3.83
CA VAL A 150 -4.13 18.06 3.79
C VAL A 150 -3.88 16.75 4.55
N PHE A 151 -4.81 16.35 5.40
CA PHE A 151 -4.74 15.18 6.24
C PHE A 151 -6.14 14.57 6.43
N ILE A 152 -6.19 13.29 6.68
CA ILE A 152 -7.38 12.55 7.12
C ILE A 152 -6.97 11.48 8.09
N GLU A 153 -7.72 11.35 9.20
CA GLU A 153 -7.54 10.27 10.16
C GLU A 153 -7.80 8.91 9.53
N ASN A 154 -6.94 7.92 9.79
CA ASN A 154 -7.07 6.57 9.22
C ASN A 154 -8.45 5.96 9.50
N SER A 155 -9.01 6.19 10.68
CA SER A 155 -10.35 5.74 11.09
C SER A 155 -11.50 6.31 10.25
N GLN A 156 -11.28 7.42 9.53
CA GLN A 156 -12.28 8.07 8.68
C GLN A 156 -12.23 7.58 7.22
N ILE A 157 -11.11 7.02 6.79
CA ILE A 157 -10.91 6.57 5.40
C ILE A 157 -11.94 5.52 4.97
N PRO A 158 -12.30 4.51 5.78
CA PRO A 158 -13.29 3.52 5.38
C PRO A 158 -14.65 4.10 5.03
N ALA A 159 -15.10 5.13 5.75
CA ALA A 159 -16.36 5.80 5.46
C ALA A 159 -16.32 6.51 4.08
N LEU A 160 -15.19 7.13 3.73
CA LEU A 160 -14.99 7.70 2.40
C LEU A 160 -15.01 6.62 1.32
N TYR A 161 -14.27 5.54 1.52
CA TYR A 161 -14.22 4.44 0.55
C TYR A 161 -15.60 3.81 0.33
N ARG A 162 -16.38 3.60 1.40
CA ARG A 162 -17.74 3.04 1.28
C ARG A 162 -18.73 3.99 0.60
N SER A 163 -18.52 5.30 0.67
CA SER A 163 -19.42 6.31 0.08
C SER A 163 -19.07 6.72 -1.34
N ALA A 164 -17.86 6.41 -1.81
CA ALA A 164 -17.38 6.83 -3.12
C ALA A 164 -17.79 5.89 -4.26
N ARG A 165 -17.63 6.36 -5.49
CA ARG A 165 -17.81 5.59 -6.72
C ARG A 165 -16.58 4.73 -7.02
N VAL A 166 -15.39 5.33 -6.94
CA VAL A 166 -14.12 4.73 -7.29
C VAL A 166 -12.97 5.48 -6.61
N THR A 167 -11.87 4.81 -6.35
CA THR A 167 -10.62 5.48 -5.98
C THR A 167 -9.60 5.41 -7.10
N LEU A 168 -8.88 6.51 -7.29
CA LEU A 168 -7.72 6.58 -8.17
C LEU A 168 -6.48 6.23 -7.37
N ASN A 169 -5.62 5.44 -7.94
CA ASN A 169 -4.34 5.08 -7.37
C ASN A 169 -3.22 5.20 -8.40
N ASP A 170 -2.04 5.53 -7.93
CA ASP A 170 -0.79 5.39 -8.65
C ASP A 170 0.33 5.08 -7.67
N HIS A 171 1.39 4.51 -8.18
CA HIS A 171 2.60 4.23 -7.43
C HIS A 171 3.68 5.28 -7.75
N TRP A 172 4.68 5.37 -6.90
CA TRP A 172 5.94 6.01 -7.26
C TRP A 172 6.64 5.14 -8.30
N LYS A 173 7.46 5.79 -9.14
CA LYS A 173 8.18 5.08 -10.19
C LYS A 173 9.04 3.94 -9.63
N ASP A 174 9.75 4.18 -8.54
CA ASP A 174 10.54 3.18 -7.83
C ASP A 174 9.66 2.01 -7.33
N MET A 175 8.51 2.30 -6.75
CA MET A 175 7.57 1.26 -6.32
C MET A 175 7.11 0.38 -7.48
N LEU A 176 6.83 0.97 -8.66
CA LEU A 176 6.52 0.21 -9.87
C LEU A 176 7.70 -0.61 -10.37
N ASP A 177 8.88 0.02 -10.47
CA ASP A 177 10.10 -0.62 -10.98
C ASP A 177 10.49 -1.86 -10.15
N TYR A 178 10.25 -1.80 -8.82
CA TYR A 178 10.52 -2.90 -7.88
C TYR A 178 9.29 -3.73 -7.52
N GLN A 179 8.17 -3.52 -8.19
CA GLN A 179 6.93 -4.31 -8.06
C GLN A 179 6.28 -4.24 -6.66
N PHE A 180 6.35 -3.10 -5.99
CA PHE A 180 5.71 -2.89 -4.69
C PHE A 180 4.25 -2.45 -4.87
N VAL A 181 3.34 -3.14 -4.23
CA VAL A 181 1.92 -2.79 -4.19
C VAL A 181 1.63 -2.02 -2.91
N ASN A 182 1.06 -0.82 -3.03
CA ASN A 182 0.74 -0.01 -1.86
C ASN A 182 -0.54 -0.49 -1.13
N ASN A 183 -0.61 -0.25 0.19
CA ASN A 183 -1.71 -0.70 1.04
C ASN A 183 -3.08 -0.11 0.66
N ARG A 184 -3.12 1.09 0.06
CA ARG A 184 -4.39 1.75 -0.35
C ARG A 184 -5.25 0.89 -1.26
N ILE A 185 -4.63 0.05 -2.08
CA ILE A 185 -5.38 -0.87 -2.95
C ILE A 185 -6.10 -1.93 -2.12
N PHE A 186 -5.40 -2.54 -1.15
CA PHE A 186 -6.01 -3.52 -0.25
C PHE A 186 -7.12 -2.88 0.59
N ASP A 187 -6.90 -1.67 1.12
CA ASP A 187 -7.86 -0.93 1.92
C ASP A 187 -9.14 -0.61 1.13
N ALA A 188 -8.99 -0.12 -0.10
CA ALA A 188 -10.12 0.23 -0.97
C ALA A 188 -10.93 -1.00 -1.39
N LEU A 189 -10.26 -2.05 -1.87
CA LEU A 189 -10.91 -3.29 -2.27
C LEU A 189 -11.59 -3.99 -1.08
N ALA A 190 -11.00 -3.94 0.12
CA ALA A 190 -11.62 -4.44 1.34
C ALA A 190 -12.92 -3.70 1.68
N CYS A 191 -13.03 -2.41 1.37
CA CYS A 191 -14.27 -1.64 1.51
C CYS A 191 -15.25 -1.82 0.34
N GLY A 192 -14.99 -2.73 -0.58
CA GLY A 192 -15.80 -2.95 -1.77
C GLY A 192 -15.76 -1.78 -2.76
N LEU A 193 -14.70 -0.97 -2.78
CA LEU A 193 -14.56 0.17 -3.66
C LEU A 193 -13.73 -0.19 -4.89
N PRO A 194 -14.25 -0.02 -6.13
CA PRO A 194 -13.47 -0.16 -7.34
C PRO A 194 -12.24 0.75 -7.36
N VAL A 195 -11.16 0.26 -7.96
CA VAL A 195 -9.86 0.94 -8.05
C VAL A 195 -9.46 1.11 -9.51
N ILE A 196 -9.08 2.33 -9.90
CA ILE A 196 -8.37 2.61 -11.14
C ILE A 196 -6.91 2.89 -10.79
N SER A 197 -5.96 2.08 -11.26
CA SER A 197 -4.55 2.16 -10.89
C SER A 197 -3.62 1.98 -12.08
N ASP A 198 -2.43 2.60 -12.01
CA ASP A 198 -1.29 2.13 -12.78
C ASP A 198 -0.97 0.67 -12.42
N CYS A 199 -0.12 0.02 -13.19
CA CYS A 199 0.08 -1.42 -13.11
C CYS A 199 1.54 -1.80 -12.91
N CYS A 200 1.77 -2.76 -12.02
CA CYS A 200 2.93 -3.63 -12.01
C CYS A 200 2.50 -5.10 -12.06
N ASP A 201 3.41 -6.01 -12.38
CA ASP A 201 3.09 -7.44 -12.51
C ASP A 201 2.61 -8.03 -11.18
N GLU A 202 3.25 -7.68 -10.07
CA GLU A 202 2.85 -8.09 -8.72
C GLU A 202 1.37 -7.76 -8.44
N LEU A 203 0.95 -6.53 -8.75
CA LEU A 203 -0.43 -6.09 -8.54
C LEU A 203 -1.40 -6.84 -9.44
N ARG A 204 -1.04 -7.03 -10.70
CA ARG A 204 -1.87 -7.77 -11.67
C ARG A 204 -2.01 -9.25 -11.31
N GLU A 205 -0.97 -9.86 -10.74
CA GLU A 205 -1.03 -11.23 -10.23
C GLU A 205 -1.97 -11.40 -9.04
N ILE A 206 -2.02 -10.36 -8.16
CA ILE A 206 -2.89 -10.39 -6.97
C ILE A 206 -4.36 -10.14 -7.35
N PHE A 207 -4.62 -9.13 -8.18
CA PHE A 207 -5.96 -8.66 -8.52
C PHE A 207 -6.15 -8.54 -10.05
N PRO A 208 -6.19 -9.64 -10.81
CA PRO A 208 -6.22 -9.60 -12.27
C PRO A 208 -7.46 -8.91 -12.84
N GLU A 209 -8.61 -8.97 -12.15
CA GLU A 209 -9.90 -8.50 -12.65
C GLU A 209 -10.58 -7.44 -11.77
N ALA A 210 -10.14 -7.29 -10.51
CA ALA A 210 -10.79 -6.39 -9.55
C ALA A 210 -10.26 -4.95 -9.62
N VAL A 211 -9.12 -4.74 -10.27
CA VAL A 211 -8.51 -3.42 -10.49
C VAL A 211 -8.56 -3.08 -11.97
N LEU A 212 -8.98 -1.88 -12.30
CA LEU A 212 -8.93 -1.34 -13.65
C LEU A 212 -7.57 -0.69 -13.88
N TYR A 213 -6.83 -1.20 -14.86
CA TYR A 213 -5.42 -0.83 -15.09
C TYR A 213 -5.26 0.16 -16.23
N TYR A 214 -4.39 1.15 -16.02
CA TYR A 214 -3.95 2.08 -17.05
C TYR A 214 -2.41 2.17 -17.10
N SER A 215 -1.88 2.42 -18.28
CA SER A 215 -0.48 2.76 -18.53
C SER A 215 -0.32 4.14 -19.19
N ASN A 216 -1.42 4.69 -19.71
CA ASN A 216 -1.47 5.97 -20.40
C ASN A 216 -2.85 6.64 -20.22
N LYS A 217 -2.99 7.86 -20.76
CA LYS A 217 -4.20 8.65 -20.63
C LYS A 217 -5.42 8.01 -21.31
N GLU A 218 -5.22 7.41 -22.45
CA GLU A 218 -6.26 6.74 -23.24
C GLU A 218 -6.83 5.55 -22.46
N GLU A 219 -5.99 4.72 -21.87
CA GLU A 219 -6.40 3.59 -21.03
C GLU A 219 -7.08 4.07 -19.73
N PHE A 220 -6.59 5.16 -19.13
CA PHE A 220 -7.26 5.79 -17.98
C PHE A 220 -8.70 6.19 -18.34
N HIS A 221 -8.91 6.83 -19.50
CA HIS A 221 -10.26 7.15 -19.97
C HIS A 221 -11.13 5.92 -20.19
N GLN A 222 -10.55 4.82 -20.71
CA GLN A 222 -11.28 3.56 -20.84
C GLN A 222 -11.71 3.00 -19.47
N CYS A 223 -10.84 3.06 -18.46
CA CYS A 223 -11.20 2.69 -17.10
C CYS A 223 -12.33 3.56 -16.53
N VAL A 224 -12.28 4.87 -16.75
CA VAL A 224 -13.36 5.78 -16.35
C VAL A 224 -14.68 5.42 -17.05
N MET A 225 -14.65 5.17 -18.35
CA MET A 225 -15.82 4.76 -19.12
C MET A 225 -16.39 3.43 -18.64
N GLU A 226 -15.53 2.49 -18.25
CA GLU A 226 -15.95 1.21 -17.67
C GLU A 226 -16.69 1.42 -16.34
N ILE A 227 -16.17 2.25 -15.44
CA ILE A 227 -16.85 2.61 -14.18
C ILE A 227 -18.18 3.30 -14.42
N GLU A 228 -18.29 4.19 -15.42
CA GLU A 228 -19.53 4.92 -15.68
C GLU A 228 -20.62 4.06 -16.33
N ASN A 229 -20.24 3.13 -17.20
CA ASN A 229 -21.19 2.33 -17.97
C ASN A 229 -21.49 0.96 -17.35
N ASN A 230 -20.52 0.33 -16.66
CA ASN A 230 -20.60 -1.05 -16.18
C ASN A 230 -20.28 -1.17 -14.68
N TYR A 231 -20.70 -0.19 -13.90
CA TYR A 231 -20.34 -0.11 -12.47
C TYR A 231 -20.66 -1.37 -11.68
N GLU A 232 -21.84 -1.94 -11.87
CA GLU A 232 -22.29 -3.12 -11.12
C GLU A 232 -21.42 -4.35 -11.42
N GLU A 233 -20.93 -4.48 -12.65
CA GLU A 233 -19.99 -5.53 -13.02
C GLU A 233 -18.62 -5.31 -12.37
N ALA A 234 -18.07 -4.10 -12.42
CA ALA A 234 -16.82 -3.75 -11.77
C ALA A 234 -16.91 -3.95 -10.24
N LYS A 235 -18.04 -3.54 -9.65
CA LYS A 235 -18.29 -3.72 -8.22
C LYS A 235 -18.37 -5.19 -7.82
N ALA A 236 -19.05 -6.03 -8.59
CA ALA A 236 -19.17 -7.45 -8.33
C ALA A 236 -17.78 -8.13 -8.29
N LYS A 237 -16.89 -7.81 -9.24
CA LYS A 237 -15.51 -8.31 -9.25
C LYS A 237 -14.72 -7.90 -8.01
N VAL A 238 -14.96 -6.69 -7.48
CA VAL A 238 -14.33 -6.22 -6.24
C VAL A 238 -14.89 -6.97 -5.03
N ASP A 239 -16.20 -7.18 -4.95
CA ASP A 239 -16.83 -7.86 -3.81
C ASP A 239 -16.37 -9.31 -3.66
N GLU A 240 -16.08 -9.96 -4.77
CA GLU A 240 -15.50 -11.31 -4.79
C GLU A 240 -14.10 -11.38 -4.13
N GLN A 241 -13.40 -10.24 -3.97
CA GLN A 241 -12.05 -10.24 -3.39
C GLN A 241 -12.03 -10.29 -1.86
N TRP A 242 -13.13 -9.92 -1.20
CA TRP A 242 -13.14 -9.81 0.25
C TRP A 242 -12.68 -11.07 1.00
N PRO A 243 -13.15 -12.29 0.69
CA PRO A 243 -12.68 -13.49 1.36
C PRO A 243 -11.17 -13.70 1.23
N MET A 244 -10.63 -13.48 0.02
CA MET A 244 -9.21 -13.61 -0.27
C MET A 244 -8.37 -12.54 0.47
N ILE A 245 -8.83 -11.28 0.49
CA ILE A 245 -8.17 -10.19 1.22
C ILE A 245 -8.13 -10.52 2.70
N LYS A 246 -9.25 -10.92 3.29
CA LYS A 246 -9.35 -11.26 4.71
C LYS A 246 -8.44 -12.43 5.08
N GLU A 247 -8.37 -13.46 4.25
CA GLU A 247 -7.55 -14.65 4.50
C GLU A 247 -6.05 -14.40 4.29
N LYS A 248 -5.67 -13.68 3.21
CA LYS A 248 -4.27 -13.62 2.76
C LYS A 248 -3.59 -12.27 2.95
N TYR A 249 -4.36 -11.18 3.06
CA TYR A 249 -3.83 -9.83 3.08
C TYR A 249 -4.31 -9.00 4.28
N SER A 250 -4.64 -9.66 5.40
CA SER A 250 -4.95 -9.01 6.67
C SER A 250 -3.69 -8.77 7.50
N PHE A 251 -3.73 -7.82 8.42
CA PHE A 251 -2.68 -7.62 9.43
C PHE A 251 -2.45 -8.88 10.25
N GLU A 252 -3.51 -9.63 10.59
CA GLU A 252 -3.39 -10.89 11.31
C GLU A 252 -2.55 -11.92 10.54
N THR A 253 -2.81 -12.08 9.25
CA THR A 253 -2.05 -13.01 8.40
C THR A 253 -0.61 -12.57 8.27
N ARG A 254 -0.37 -11.28 8.11
CA ARG A 254 0.98 -10.71 8.04
C ARG A 254 1.78 -10.92 9.32
N ALA A 255 1.12 -10.72 10.47
CA ALA A 255 1.73 -10.97 11.77
C ALA A 255 2.08 -12.46 11.96
N ARG A 256 1.20 -13.37 11.53
CA ARG A 256 1.44 -14.81 11.58
C ARG A 256 2.63 -15.22 10.72
N GLU A 257 2.71 -14.75 9.48
CA GLU A 257 3.84 -15.01 8.60
C GLU A 257 5.16 -14.49 9.18
N LEU A 258 5.14 -13.28 9.78
CA LEU A 258 6.32 -12.73 10.45
C LEU A 258 6.76 -13.60 11.63
N VAL A 259 5.82 -14.05 12.46
CA VAL A 259 6.12 -14.96 13.59
C VAL A 259 6.74 -16.26 13.09
N GLU A 260 6.20 -16.87 12.05
CA GLU A 260 6.77 -18.07 11.44
C GLU A 260 8.20 -17.86 10.91
N ILE A 261 8.48 -16.69 10.33
CA ILE A 261 9.82 -16.33 9.89
C ILE A 261 10.77 -16.22 11.09
N VAL A 262 10.35 -15.55 12.16
CA VAL A 262 11.13 -15.39 13.40
C VAL A 262 11.44 -16.74 14.03
N GLU A 263 10.43 -17.60 14.22
CA GLU A 263 10.59 -18.91 14.86
C GLU A 263 11.60 -19.81 14.15
N LYS A 264 11.62 -19.78 12.81
CA LYS A 264 12.62 -20.52 12.01
C LYS A 264 14.06 -20.09 12.29
N HIS A 265 14.27 -18.88 12.82
CA HIS A 265 15.62 -18.33 13.06
C HIS A 265 16.01 -18.33 14.54
N LEU A 266 15.07 -18.30 15.47
CA LEU A 266 15.35 -18.44 16.90
C LEU A 266 15.68 -19.88 17.31
N GLN A 267 15.35 -20.88 16.51
CA GLN A 267 15.63 -22.31 16.77
C GLN A 267 17.04 -22.73 16.30
N LYS A 268 17.80 -21.85 15.69
CA LYS A 268 19.20 -22.07 15.25
C LYS A 268 20.20 -21.49 16.24
#